data_ec18bf19ed2e3c2b390290e4f8a98288
#
_entry.id   ec18bf19ed2e3c2b390290e4f8a98288
#
_cell.length_a   1.000
_cell.length_b   1.000
_cell.length_c   1.000
_cell.angle_alpha   90.00
_cell.angle_beta   90.00
_cell.angle_gamma   90.00
#
_symmetry.space_group_name_H-M   'P 1'
#
loop_
_entity.id
_entity.type
_entity.pdbx_description
1 polymer ?
#
loop_
_entity_poly.entity_id
_entity_poly.type
_entity_poly.pdbx_seq_one_letter_code
_entity_poly.pdbx_strand_id
1 'polypeptide(L)'
;MPVKLEVQNLCKVFGEQPEKALSLLDQGVSKDDIFARTGHTIGVKGANLSINEGEIFVIMGLSGSGKSTLVRLLNRLIEPTRGHVLIDGEDIANINAEQLRAVRRKKISMVFQSFALMPHMNVLDNAAFGLELAGEELQ
;
A
#
# COMPACT_ATOMS: atom_id res chain seq x y z
N MET A 1 13.43 19.24 2.61
CA MET A 1 13.74 17.82 2.36
C MET A 1 12.89 17.30 1.21
N PRO A 2 13.46 16.50 0.32
CA PRO A 2 12.66 15.96 -0.79
C PRO A 2 11.61 14.98 -0.28
N VAL A 3 10.43 14.99 -0.92
CA VAL A 3 9.36 14.04 -0.63
C VAL A 3 9.74 12.68 -1.23
N LYS A 4 9.78 11.67 -0.39
CA LYS A 4 10.09 10.29 -0.79
C LYS A 4 8.84 9.54 -1.22
N LEU A 5 7.78 9.66 -0.44
CA LEU A 5 6.49 9.02 -0.68
C LEU A 5 5.39 10.05 -0.61
N GLU A 6 4.52 10.08 -1.62
CA GLU A 6 3.34 10.94 -1.63
C GLU A 6 2.11 10.12 -2.00
N VAL A 7 1.05 10.26 -1.20
CA VAL A 7 -0.24 9.61 -1.44
C VAL A 7 -1.28 10.68 -1.71
N GLN A 8 -1.99 10.54 -2.83
CA GLN A 8 -2.97 11.52 -3.31
C GLN A 8 -4.33 10.87 -3.50
N ASN A 9 -5.32 11.29 -2.74
CA ASN A 9 -6.73 10.88 -2.87
C ASN A 9 -6.91 9.37 -2.99
N LEU A 10 -6.16 8.62 -2.21
CA LEU A 10 -6.14 7.16 -2.29
C LEU A 10 -7.42 6.58 -1.70
N CYS A 11 -8.12 5.77 -2.50
CA CYS A 11 -9.34 5.08 -2.11
C CYS A 11 -9.25 3.60 -2.42
N LYS A 12 -9.80 2.78 -1.52
CA LYS A 12 -9.98 1.35 -1.74
C LYS A 12 -11.39 0.93 -1.38
N VAL A 13 -12.06 0.31 -2.33
CA VAL A 13 -13.38 -0.30 -2.18
C VAL A 13 -13.25 -1.79 -2.44
N PHE A 14 -13.74 -2.59 -1.49
CA PHE A 14 -13.84 -4.04 -1.64
C PHE A 14 -15.24 -4.41 -2.12
N GLY A 15 -15.34 -5.00 -3.31
CA GLY A 15 -16.60 -5.40 -3.93
C GLY A 15 -16.48 -5.49 -5.45
N GLU A 16 -17.52 -6.03 -6.10
CA GLU A 16 -17.49 -6.29 -7.54
C GLU A 16 -17.69 -5.04 -8.41
N GLN A 17 -18.36 -4.03 -7.87
CA GLN A 17 -18.68 -2.79 -8.59
C GLN A 17 -18.23 -1.58 -7.79
N PRO A 18 -16.92 -1.33 -7.68
CA PRO A 18 -16.39 -0.28 -6.81
C PRO A 18 -16.86 1.13 -7.22
N GLU A 19 -17.16 1.37 -8.49
CA GLU A 19 -17.61 2.67 -8.98
C GLU A 19 -18.92 3.12 -8.32
N LYS A 20 -19.83 2.19 -8.04
CA LYS A 20 -21.09 2.50 -7.35
C LYS A 20 -20.85 3.04 -5.95
N ALA A 21 -19.96 2.38 -5.22
CA ALA A 21 -19.61 2.81 -3.87
C ALA A 21 -18.87 4.14 -3.88
N LEU A 22 -17.96 4.37 -4.83
CA LEU A 22 -17.26 5.64 -4.99
C LEU A 22 -18.22 6.78 -5.31
N SER A 23 -19.20 6.54 -6.17
CA SER A 23 -20.23 7.52 -6.50
C SER A 23 -21.02 7.95 -5.26
N LEU A 24 -21.45 6.99 -4.44
CA LEU A 24 -22.13 7.26 -3.18
C LEU A 24 -21.22 8.00 -2.19
N LEU A 25 -19.96 7.63 -2.12
CA LEU A 25 -18.98 8.27 -1.27
C LEU A 25 -18.80 9.75 -1.66
N ASP A 26 -18.72 10.03 -2.96
CA ASP A 26 -18.59 11.38 -3.51
C ASP A 26 -19.84 12.24 -3.20
N GLN A 27 -20.98 11.60 -3.04
CA GLN A 27 -22.23 12.25 -2.62
C GLN A 27 -22.33 12.48 -1.13
N GLY A 28 -21.33 12.08 -0.34
CA GLY A 28 -21.31 12.24 1.11
C GLY A 28 -22.01 11.15 1.89
N VAL A 29 -22.33 10.03 1.25
CA VAL A 29 -22.95 8.88 1.93
C VAL A 29 -21.94 8.21 2.87
N SER A 30 -22.35 7.82 4.07
CA SER A 30 -21.47 7.17 5.04
C SER A 30 -21.04 5.78 4.60
N LYS A 31 -19.93 5.30 5.16
CA LYS A 31 -19.43 3.93 4.88
C LYS A 31 -20.48 2.87 5.22
N ASP A 32 -21.17 3.02 6.35
CA ASP A 32 -22.19 2.06 6.79
C ASP A 32 -23.39 2.04 5.85
N ASP A 33 -23.85 3.19 5.38
CA ASP A 33 -24.93 3.28 4.41
C ASP A 33 -24.54 2.73 3.04
N ILE A 34 -23.31 2.94 2.61
CA ILE A 34 -22.79 2.36 1.38
C ILE A 34 -22.80 0.83 1.48
N PHE A 35 -22.33 0.29 2.59
CA PHE A 35 -22.36 -1.16 2.83
C PHE A 35 -23.79 -1.71 2.81
N ALA A 36 -24.71 -1.02 3.48
CA ALA A 36 -26.11 -1.44 3.53
C ALA A 36 -26.78 -1.43 2.15
N ARG A 37 -26.45 -0.47 1.30
CA ARG A 37 -27.04 -0.33 -0.04
C ARG A 37 -26.40 -1.20 -1.11
N THR A 38 -25.09 -1.44 -1.03
CA THR A 38 -24.31 -2.07 -2.11
C THR A 38 -23.62 -3.36 -1.72
N GLY A 39 -23.47 -3.63 -0.43
CA GLY A 39 -22.66 -4.73 0.08
C GLY A 39 -21.14 -4.49 -0.04
N HIS A 40 -20.73 -3.30 -0.45
CA HIS A 40 -19.33 -2.94 -0.64
C HIS A 40 -18.74 -2.32 0.62
N THR A 41 -17.49 -2.63 0.91
CA THR A 41 -16.76 -2.08 2.05
C THR A 41 -15.75 -1.04 1.58
N ILE A 42 -15.79 0.14 2.20
CA ILE A 42 -14.79 1.18 1.99
C ILE A 42 -13.61 0.89 2.92
N GLY A 43 -12.50 0.45 2.35
CA GLY A 43 -11.27 0.20 3.12
C GLY A 43 -10.50 1.47 3.44
N VAL A 44 -10.34 2.34 2.45
CA VAL A 44 -9.66 3.63 2.58
C VAL A 44 -10.45 4.70 1.82
N LYS A 45 -10.64 5.85 2.44
CA LYS A 45 -11.40 6.97 1.90
C LYS A 45 -10.51 8.20 1.73
N GLY A 46 -10.09 8.49 0.50
CA GLY A 46 -9.43 9.74 0.16
C GLY A 46 -8.19 10.05 0.99
N ALA A 47 -7.31 9.10 1.20
CA ALA A 47 -6.10 9.29 1.99
C ALA A 47 -5.11 10.20 1.27
N ASN A 48 -4.57 11.16 2.00
CA ASN A 48 -3.51 12.07 1.54
C ASN A 48 -2.42 12.12 2.60
N LEU A 49 -1.18 11.88 2.19
CA LEU A 49 -0.02 12.02 3.07
C LEU A 49 1.25 12.23 2.25
N SER A 50 2.25 12.82 2.89
CA SER A 50 3.60 13.00 2.33
C SER A 50 4.63 12.59 3.37
N ILE A 51 5.62 11.81 2.95
CA ILE A 51 6.72 11.37 3.80
C ILE A 51 8.02 11.82 3.13
N ASN A 52 8.82 12.58 3.86
CA ASN A 52 10.10 13.07 3.36
C ASN A 52 11.19 12.00 3.49
N GLU A 53 12.22 12.14 2.71
CA GLU A 53 13.40 11.29 2.82
C GLU A 53 14.00 11.35 4.24
N GLY A 54 14.30 10.17 4.81
CA GLY A 54 14.84 10.05 6.16
C GLY A 54 13.82 10.19 7.29
N GLU A 55 12.55 10.43 6.97
CA GLU A 55 11.48 10.60 7.96
C GLU A 55 10.88 9.26 8.39
N ILE A 56 10.56 9.15 9.67
CA ILE A 56 9.77 8.03 10.20
C ILE A 56 8.33 8.52 10.37
N PHE A 57 7.41 7.88 9.64
CA PHE A 57 5.99 8.21 9.67
C PHE A 57 5.21 7.07 10.32
N VAL A 58 4.40 7.39 11.32
CA VAL A 58 3.64 6.40 12.08
C VAL A 58 2.16 6.47 11.75
N ILE A 59 1.57 5.34 11.37
CA ILE A 59 0.13 5.20 11.14
C ILE A 59 -0.45 4.46 12.34
N MET A 60 -1.36 5.12 13.06
CA MET A 60 -2.00 4.57 14.24
C MET A 60 -3.50 4.47 14.04
N GLY A 61 -4.09 3.46 14.66
CA GLY A 61 -5.54 3.25 14.64
C GLY A 61 -5.92 1.92 15.26
N LEU A 62 -7.18 1.80 15.62
CA LEU A 62 -7.73 0.56 16.15
C LEU A 62 -7.86 -0.50 15.05
N SER A 63 -8.03 -1.75 15.46
CA SER A 63 -8.34 -2.83 14.53
C SER A 63 -9.57 -2.48 13.69
N GLY A 64 -9.49 -2.69 12.38
CA GLY A 64 -10.56 -2.33 11.46
C GLY A 64 -10.60 -0.87 11.02
N SER A 65 -9.64 -0.04 11.42
CA SER A 65 -9.56 1.37 11.01
C SER A 65 -9.05 1.58 9.58
N GLY A 66 -8.57 0.53 8.91
CA GLY A 66 -8.02 0.60 7.55
C GLY A 66 -6.51 0.80 7.47
N LYS A 67 -5.79 0.83 8.59
CA LYS A 67 -4.33 1.06 8.59
C LYS A 67 -3.56 -0.03 7.86
N SER A 68 -3.92 -1.30 8.04
CA SER A 68 -3.28 -2.42 7.33
C SER A 68 -3.57 -2.38 5.84
N THR A 69 -4.78 -2.00 5.47
CA THR A 69 -5.17 -1.80 4.06
C THR A 69 -4.35 -0.68 3.45
N LEU A 70 -4.22 0.45 4.13
CA LEU A 70 -3.41 1.58 3.65
C LEU A 70 -1.95 1.16 3.41
N VAL A 71 -1.33 0.47 4.37
CA VAL A 71 0.05 0.00 4.21
C VAL A 71 0.20 -0.92 3.00
N ARG A 72 -0.75 -1.83 2.79
CA ARG A 72 -0.72 -2.74 1.63
C ARG A 72 -0.97 -2.03 0.30
N LEU A 73 -1.69 -0.92 0.31
CA LEU A 73 -1.85 -0.07 -0.87
C LEU A 73 -0.54 0.64 -1.23
N LEU A 74 0.25 1.04 -0.24
CA LEU A 74 1.50 1.77 -0.45
C LEU A 74 2.55 0.94 -1.21
N ASN A 75 2.54 -0.36 -1.09
CA ASN A 75 3.42 -1.25 -1.85
C ASN A 75 2.67 -2.04 -2.94
N ARG A 76 1.42 -1.71 -3.15
CA ARG A 76 0.52 -2.31 -4.14
C ARG A 76 0.33 -3.83 -3.97
N LEU A 77 0.41 -4.34 -2.75
CA LEU A 77 -0.08 -5.69 -2.43
C LEU A 77 -1.59 -5.77 -2.58
N ILE A 78 -2.28 -4.64 -2.36
CA ILE A 78 -3.69 -4.45 -2.68
C ILE A 78 -3.75 -3.38 -3.78
N GLU A 79 -4.49 -3.64 -4.84
CA GLU A 79 -4.71 -2.66 -5.91
C GLU A 79 -5.60 -1.52 -5.43
N PRO A 80 -5.19 -0.26 -5.60
CA PRO A 80 -6.05 0.87 -5.26
C PRO A 80 -7.23 0.96 -6.23
N THR A 81 -8.37 1.42 -5.73
CA THR A 81 -9.55 1.67 -6.57
C THR A 81 -9.42 3.03 -7.24
N ARG A 82 -8.88 4.03 -6.52
CA ARG A 82 -8.69 5.39 -7.03
C ARG A 82 -7.54 6.06 -6.28
N GLY A 83 -6.87 6.99 -6.94
CA GLY A 83 -5.82 7.78 -6.35
C GLY A 83 -4.43 7.39 -6.83
N HIS A 84 -3.42 8.01 -6.24
CA HIS A 84 -2.03 7.86 -6.64
C HIS A 84 -1.13 7.59 -5.45
N VAL A 85 -0.11 6.78 -5.68
CA VAL A 85 0.99 6.55 -4.73
C VAL A 85 2.29 6.80 -5.48
N LEU A 86 2.97 7.90 -5.13
CA LEU A 86 4.21 8.29 -5.79
C LEU A 86 5.40 7.99 -4.88
N ILE A 87 6.36 7.25 -5.42
CA ILE A 87 7.65 6.98 -4.77
C ILE A 87 8.73 7.57 -5.65
N ASP A 88 9.49 8.52 -5.11
CA ASP A 88 10.47 9.29 -5.89
C ASP A 88 9.85 9.95 -7.12
N GLY A 89 8.59 10.38 -7.03
CA GLY A 89 7.85 10.99 -8.13
C GLY A 89 7.23 10.02 -9.14
N GLU A 90 7.46 8.72 -8.99
CA GLU A 90 6.91 7.68 -9.87
C GLU A 90 5.62 7.11 -9.27
N ASP A 91 4.52 7.17 -10.02
CA ASP A 91 3.23 6.65 -9.57
C ASP A 91 3.16 5.13 -9.70
N ILE A 92 3.35 4.43 -8.60
CA ILE A 92 3.34 2.96 -8.58
C ILE A 92 1.94 2.36 -8.76
N ALA A 93 0.89 3.16 -8.61
CA ALA A 93 -0.48 2.69 -8.81
C ALA A 93 -0.80 2.43 -10.30
N ASN A 94 -0.06 3.05 -11.22
CA ASN A 94 -0.34 3.03 -12.65
C ASN A 94 0.78 2.43 -13.51
N ILE A 95 1.81 1.86 -12.91
CA ILE A 95 2.89 1.17 -13.65
C ILE A 95 2.53 -0.28 -13.92
N ASN A 96 3.18 -0.88 -14.92
CA ASN A 96 2.96 -2.29 -15.25
C ASN A 96 3.63 -3.23 -14.22
N ALA A 97 3.36 -4.54 -14.33
CA ALA A 97 3.87 -5.54 -13.38
C ALA A 97 5.39 -5.62 -13.34
N GLU A 98 6.06 -5.44 -14.47
CA GLU A 98 7.52 -5.49 -14.54
C GLU A 98 8.16 -4.29 -13.85
N GLN A 99 7.63 -3.08 -14.10
CA GLN A 99 8.07 -1.87 -13.43
C GLN A 99 7.81 -1.94 -11.91
N LEU A 100 6.67 -2.48 -11.50
CA LEU A 100 6.33 -2.67 -10.11
C LEU A 100 7.32 -3.63 -9.42
N ARG A 101 7.69 -4.73 -10.06
CA ARG A 101 8.71 -5.64 -9.52
C ARG A 101 10.04 -4.96 -9.34
N ALA A 102 10.46 -4.11 -10.29
CA ALA A 102 11.70 -3.35 -10.18
C ALA A 102 11.67 -2.39 -8.98
N VAL A 103 10.57 -1.69 -8.76
CA VAL A 103 10.38 -0.80 -7.60
C VAL A 103 10.44 -1.60 -6.29
N ARG A 104 9.76 -2.73 -6.22
CA ARG A 104 9.74 -3.59 -5.02
C ARG A 104 11.12 -4.14 -4.66
N ARG A 105 11.94 -4.44 -5.65
CA ARG A 105 13.29 -4.94 -5.41
C ARG A 105 14.22 -3.90 -4.79
N LYS A 106 14.07 -2.64 -5.19
CA LYS A 106 15.06 -1.60 -4.89
C LYS A 106 14.58 -0.52 -3.94
N LYS A 107 13.28 -0.24 -3.90
CA LYS A 107 12.75 0.94 -3.19
C LYS A 107 11.82 0.62 -2.05
N ILE A 108 11.25 -0.57 -2.00
CA ILE A 108 10.25 -0.93 -0.99
C ILE A 108 10.60 -2.27 -0.35
N SER A 109 10.48 -2.31 0.96
CA SER A 109 10.47 -3.58 1.70
C SER A 109 9.37 -3.54 2.74
N MET A 110 8.93 -4.71 3.19
CA MET A 110 7.85 -4.82 4.16
C MET A 110 8.18 -5.90 5.20
N VAL A 111 7.97 -5.54 6.46
CA VAL A 111 8.03 -6.48 7.58
C VAL A 111 6.60 -6.80 8.00
N PHE A 112 6.22 -8.07 7.94
CA PHE A 112 4.89 -8.52 8.28
C PHE A 112 4.74 -8.78 9.76
N GLN A 113 3.53 -8.60 10.29
CA GLN A 113 3.21 -8.86 11.68
C GLN A 113 3.44 -10.33 12.06
N SER A 114 3.25 -11.26 11.14
CA SER A 114 3.48 -12.69 11.29
C SER A 114 4.93 -13.11 11.01
N PHE A 115 5.87 -12.16 11.01
CA PHE A 115 7.30 -12.32 10.78
C PHE A 115 7.68 -12.69 9.33
N ALA A 116 6.98 -13.60 8.66
CA ALA A 116 7.23 -14.03 7.27
C ALA A 116 8.70 -14.43 6.99
N LEU A 117 9.36 -15.03 7.96
CA LEU A 117 10.73 -15.51 7.83
C LEU A 117 10.78 -16.89 7.17
N MET A 118 11.82 -17.15 6.40
CA MET A 118 12.08 -18.47 5.82
C MET A 118 12.63 -19.40 6.91
N PRO A 119 11.89 -20.43 7.35
CA PRO A 119 12.29 -21.25 8.50
C PRO A 119 13.53 -22.09 8.26
N HIS A 120 13.89 -22.34 6.98
CA HIS A 120 15.06 -23.12 6.60
C HIS A 120 16.33 -22.27 6.42
N MET A 121 16.24 -20.97 6.63
CA MET A 121 17.34 -20.02 6.47
C MET A 121 17.77 -19.46 7.83
N ASN A 122 19.05 -19.13 7.96
CA ASN A 122 19.58 -18.45 9.13
C ASN A 122 19.23 -16.95 9.11
N VAL A 123 19.65 -16.20 10.13
CA VAL A 123 19.38 -14.77 10.26
C VAL A 123 19.96 -13.97 9.09
N LEU A 124 21.22 -14.24 8.74
CA LEU A 124 21.91 -13.53 7.66
C LEU A 124 21.21 -13.75 6.31
N ASP A 125 20.87 -14.98 5.99
CA ASP A 125 20.22 -15.32 4.72
C ASP A 125 18.80 -14.72 4.63
N ASN A 126 18.05 -14.71 5.71
CA ASN A 126 16.76 -14.03 5.77
C ASN A 126 16.92 -12.52 5.54
N ALA A 127 17.88 -11.89 6.20
CA ALA A 127 18.13 -10.45 6.07
C ALA A 127 18.59 -10.07 4.67
N ALA A 128 19.39 -10.93 4.02
CA ALA A 128 19.96 -10.68 2.70
C ALA A 128 19.10 -11.18 1.54
N PHE A 129 17.97 -11.82 1.80
CA PHE A 129 17.15 -12.49 0.78
C PHE A 129 16.76 -11.55 -0.37
N GLY A 130 16.39 -10.33 -0.07
CA GLY A 130 16.05 -9.33 -1.10
C GLY A 130 17.22 -8.98 -2.02
N LEU A 131 18.42 -8.88 -1.47
CA LEU A 131 19.64 -8.63 -2.25
C LEU A 131 19.98 -9.83 -3.14
N GLU A 132 19.84 -11.02 -2.62
CA GLU A 132 20.07 -12.26 -3.38
C GLU A 132 19.09 -12.36 -4.57
N LEU A 133 17.80 -12.08 -4.34
CA LEU A 133 16.81 -12.04 -5.41
C LEU A 133 17.11 -10.96 -6.47
N ALA A 134 17.72 -9.86 -6.06
CA ALA A 134 18.14 -8.79 -6.97
C ALA A 134 19.45 -9.09 -7.71
N GLY A 135 20.10 -10.23 -7.42
CA GLY A 135 21.35 -10.62 -8.04
C GLY A 135 22.60 -9.94 -7.49
N GLU A 136 22.50 -9.35 -6.29
CA GLU A 136 23.66 -8.74 -5.63
C GLU A 136 24.45 -9.77 -4.85
N GLU A 137 25.78 -9.65 -4.88
CA GLU A 137 26.65 -10.54 -4.12
C GLU A 137 26.66 -10.15 -2.64
N LEU A 138 26.64 -11.17 -1.77
CA LEU A 138 26.81 -10.99 -0.34
C LEU A 138 28.31 -10.80 -0.05
N GLN A 139 28.64 -9.67 0.58
CA GLN A 139 29.99 -9.36 1.06
C GLN A 139 30.14 -9.69 2.55
#